data_34c07f382d7a087ed5190b8a9ffc4cf4
#
_entry.id   34c07f382d7a087ed5190b8a9ffc4cf4
#
_cell.length_a   1.000
_cell.length_b   1.000
_cell.length_c   1.000
_cell.angle_alpha   90.00
_cell.angle_beta   90.00
_cell.angle_gamma   90.00
#
_symmetry.space_group_name_H-M   'P 1'
#
loop_
_entity.id
_entity.type
_entity.pdbx_description
1 polymer ?
#
loop_
_entity_poly.entity_id
_entity_poly.type
_entity_poly.pdbx_seq_one_letter_code
_entity_poly.pdbx_strand_id
1 'polypeptide(L)' 'NDGEMWREQIELQSIHAINKMNNGDYVVRLRHRGTLVPAKLHGTTVYLSEPQRAITPGQSMVFYRDDECVGSGIVG' A
#
# COMPACT_ATOMS: atom_id res chain seq x y z
N ASN A 1 -9.30 -16.27 13.95
CA ASN A 1 -8.67 -16.24 13.84
C ASN A 1 -7.75 -16.18 14.23
N ASP A 2 -7.47 -16.49 14.48
CA ASP A 2 -6.63 -16.54 15.01
C ASP A 2 -5.39 -16.27 14.64
N GLY A 3 -4.62 -16.07 14.37
CA GLY A 3 -3.35 -15.77 13.91
C GLY A 3 -3.32 -14.84 12.73
N GLU A 4 -4.39 -14.64 12.15
CA GLU A 4 -4.44 -13.74 11.01
C GLU A 4 -4.89 -12.37 11.43
N MET A 5 -4.14 -11.39 11.01
CA MET A 5 -4.45 -10.02 11.33
C MET A 5 -4.88 -9.30 10.07
N TRP A 6 -6.04 -8.69 10.15
CA TRP A 6 -6.57 -7.88 9.07
C TRP A 6 -6.19 -6.44 9.33
N ARG A 7 -5.64 -5.78 8.33
CA ARG A 7 -5.18 -4.40 8.47
C ARG A 7 -5.80 -3.52 7.41
N GLU A 8 -6.25 -2.36 7.84
CA GLU A 8 -6.70 -1.31 6.94
C GLU A 8 -5.70 -0.18 6.90
N GLN A 9 -4.87 -0.07 7.92
CA GLN A 9 -3.89 0.99 8.05
C GLN A 9 -2.51 0.39 8.06
N ILE A 10 -1.65 0.88 7.18
CA ILE A 10 -0.31 0.34 7.02
C ILE A 10 0.68 1.49 7.10
N GLU A 11 1.69 1.31 7.95
CA GLU A 11 2.76 2.27 8.03
C GLU A 11 3.91 1.80 7.14
N LEU A 12 4.43 2.70 6.31
CA LEU A 12 5.54 2.38 5.42
C LEU A 12 6.84 2.86 6.03
N GLN A 13 7.88 2.03 5.96
CA GLN A 13 9.18 2.45 6.43
C GLN A 13 9.92 3.27 5.38
N SER A 14 9.52 3.16 4.11
CA SER A 14 10.14 3.97 3.07
C SER A 14 9.19 4.05 1.88
N ILE A 15 9.35 5.11 1.09
CA ILE A 15 8.59 5.30 -0.13
C ILE A 15 9.58 5.69 -1.21
N HIS A 16 9.45 5.05 -2.36
CA HIS A 16 10.25 5.36 -3.52
C HIS A 16 9.32 5.81 -4.63
N ALA A 17 9.34 7.09 -4.95
CA ALA A 17 8.43 7.66 -5.94
C ALA A 17 9.09 7.69 -7.31
N ILE A 18 8.41 7.16 -8.31
CA ILE A 18 8.84 7.26 -9.70
C ILE A 18 8.37 8.60 -10.24
N ASN A 19 7.12 8.93 -9.96
CA ASN A 19 6.57 10.23 -10.23
C ASN A 19 6.21 10.87 -8.90
N LYS A 20 5.95 12.16 -8.93
CA LYS A 20 5.61 12.87 -7.70
C LYS A 20 4.41 12.22 -7.03
N MET A 21 4.57 11.80 -5.80
CA MET A 21 3.50 11.22 -5.00
C MET A 21 3.14 12.15 -3.88
N ASN A 22 1.92 12.65 -3.92
CA ASN A 22 1.39 13.49 -2.86
C ASN A 22 0.39 12.69 -2.05
N ASN A 23 -0.05 13.24 -0.92
CA ASN A 23 -1.16 12.66 -0.20
C ASN A 23 -2.36 12.60 -1.12
N GLY A 24 -3.14 11.56 -1.04
CA GLY A 24 -4.31 11.43 -1.88
C GLY A 24 -4.65 9.98 -2.19
N ASP A 25 -5.45 9.81 -3.22
CA ASP A 25 -6.00 8.52 -3.57
C ASP A 25 -5.11 7.79 -4.56
N TYR A 26 -4.92 6.50 -4.30
CA TYR A 26 -4.15 5.62 -5.15
C TYR A 26 -4.82 4.26 -5.18
N VAL A 27 -4.34 3.40 -6.07
CA VAL A 27 -4.67 2.00 -6.05
C VAL A 27 -3.36 1.28 -5.77
N VAL A 28 -3.37 0.34 -4.84
CA VAL A 28 -2.15 -0.32 -4.43
C VAL A 28 -2.23 -1.81 -4.66
N ARG A 29 -1.07 -2.41 -4.89
CA ARG A 29 -0.92 -3.86 -4.98
C ARG A 29 0.11 -4.27 -3.94
N LEU A 30 -0.27 -5.20 -3.08
CA LEU A 30 0.57 -5.65 -1.99
C LEU A 30 1.37 -6.89 -2.33
N ARG A 31 0.93 -7.65 -3.30
CA ARG A 31 1.59 -8.87 -3.69
C ARG A 31 1.75 -8.91 -5.19
N HIS A 32 2.74 -9.67 -5.62
CA HIS A 32 3.02 -9.82 -7.03
C HIS A 32 1.76 -10.19 -7.83
N ARG A 33 0.93 -11.06 -7.28
CA ARG A 33 -0.31 -11.46 -7.92
C ARG A 33 -1.52 -10.97 -7.17
N GLY A 34 -1.33 -9.96 -6.34
CA GLY A 34 -2.40 -9.49 -5.50
C GLY A 34 -3.40 -8.66 -6.25
N THR A 35 -4.57 -8.55 -5.66
CA THR A 35 -5.63 -7.69 -6.16
C THR A 35 -5.24 -6.24 -5.93
N LEU A 36 -5.67 -5.38 -6.83
CA LEU A 36 -5.51 -3.94 -6.63
C LEU A 36 -6.55 -3.46 -5.63
N VAL A 37 -6.13 -2.64 -4.69
CA VAL A 37 -6.99 -2.17 -3.62
C VAL A 37 -6.93 -0.65 -3.59
N PRO A 38 -8.08 0.04 -3.63
CA PRO A 38 -8.08 1.48 -3.47
C PRO A 38 -7.56 1.86 -2.10
N ALA A 39 -6.79 2.93 -2.03
CA ALA A 39 -6.16 3.35 -0.80
C ALA A 39 -5.92 4.84 -0.80
N LYS A 40 -5.68 5.38 0.39
CA LYS A 40 -5.27 6.77 0.56
C LYS A 40 -3.92 6.81 1.22
N LEU A 41 -3.08 7.70 0.71
CA LEU A 41 -1.76 7.92 1.30
C LEU A 41 -1.76 9.24 2.05
N HIS A 42 -1.27 9.20 3.28
CA HIS A 42 -1.08 10.40 4.07
C HIS A 42 0.27 10.29 4.76
N GLY A 43 1.23 11.08 4.29
CA GLY A 43 2.61 10.94 4.78
C GLY A 43 3.18 9.59 4.39
N THR A 44 3.46 8.75 5.37
CA THR A 44 3.93 7.38 5.13
C THR A 44 2.88 6.36 5.56
N THR A 45 1.68 6.80 5.84
CA THR A 45 0.61 5.90 6.27
C THR A 45 -0.36 5.68 5.12
N VAL A 46 -0.69 4.42 4.90
CA VAL A 46 -1.62 4.04 3.83
C VAL A 46 -2.90 3.53 4.48
N TYR A 47 -4.03 4.07 4.05
CA TYR A 47 -5.34 3.65 4.53
C TYR A 47 -6.03 2.89 3.41
N LEU A 48 -6.20 1.60 3.60
CA LEU A 48 -6.80 0.73 2.59
C LEU A 48 -8.32 0.82 2.67
N SER A 49 -8.98 0.75 1.52
CA SER A 49 -10.44 0.77 1.49
C SER A 49 -11.03 -0.53 2.02
N GLU A 50 -10.25 -1.61 2.00
CA GLU A 50 -10.67 -2.91 2.50
C GLU A 50 -9.55 -3.50 3.34
N PRO A 51 -9.88 -4.17 4.44
CA PRO A 51 -8.84 -4.84 5.22
C PRO A 51 -8.12 -5.89 4.38
N GLN A 52 -6.81 -5.98 4.60
CA GLN A 52 -5.99 -7.00 3.96
C GLN A 52 -5.29 -7.79 5.05
N ARG A 53 -5.12 -9.07 4.83
CA ARG A 53 -4.46 -9.92 5.81
C ARG A 53 -3.07 -10.31 5.33
N ALA A 54 -2.28 -10.83 6.24
CA ALA A 54 -0.95 -11.34 5.94
C ALA A 54 -0.01 -10.26 5.42
N ILE A 55 -0.18 -9.03 5.91
CA ILE A 55 0.73 -7.94 5.60
C ILE A 55 1.84 -7.95 6.62
N THR A 56 3.07 -8.08 6.15
CA THR A 56 4.21 -8.21 7.03
C THR A 56 5.25 -7.12 6.76
N PRO A 57 6.06 -6.78 7.76
CA PRO A 57 7.15 -5.82 7.55
C PRO A 57 8.09 -6.30 6.46
N GLY A 58 8.56 -5.37 5.65
CA GLY A 58 9.47 -5.68 4.56
C GLY A 58 8.78 -5.97 3.25
N GLN A 59 7.47 -6.15 3.27
CA GLN A 59 6.71 -6.41 2.06
C GLN A 59 6.62 -5.15 1.21
N SER A 60 6.69 -5.31 -0.11
CA SER A 60 6.59 -4.17 -1.02
C SER A 60 5.15 -3.88 -1.36
N MET A 61 4.84 -2.60 -1.48
CA MET A 61 3.54 -2.13 -1.92
C MET A 61 3.75 -1.23 -3.13
N VAL A 62 3.06 -1.50 -4.22
CA VAL A 62 3.20 -0.72 -5.45
C VAL A 62 1.98 0.18 -5.58
N PHE A 63 2.24 1.44 -5.90
CA PHE A 63 1.19 2.46 -6.02
C PHE A 63 0.92 2.76 -7.48
N TYR A 64 -0.36 2.82 -7.82
CA TYR A 64 -0.81 3.14 -9.17
C TYR A 64 -1.76 4.32 -9.14
N ARG A 65 -1.70 5.12 -10.20
CA ARG A 65 -2.67 6.19 -10.45
C ARG A 65 -3.06 6.09 -11.91
N ASP A 66 -4.36 5.87 -12.18
CA ASP A 66 -4.86 5.78 -13.56
C ASP A 66 -4.04 4.80 -14.39
N ASP A 67 -3.85 3.59 -13.84
CA ASP A 67 -3.13 2.49 -14.51
C ASP A 67 -1.64 2.73 -14.65
N GLU A 68 -1.12 3.81 -14.10
CA GLU A 68 0.29 4.11 -14.17
C GLU A 68 0.95 3.85 -12.82
N CYS A 69 2.05 3.10 -12.83
CA CYS A 69 2.82 2.88 -11.61
C CYS A 69 3.56 4.17 -11.26
N VAL A 70 3.26 4.73 -10.10
CA VAL A 70 3.85 6.01 -9.69
C VAL A 70 4.86 5.85 -8.58
N GLY A 71 4.96 4.70 -7.97
CA GLY A 71 5.96 4.49 -6.93
C GLY A 71 5.72 3.21 -6.17
N SER A 72 6.51 3.02 -5.13
CA SER A 72 6.39 1.85 -4.27
C SER A 72 6.79 2.23 -2.85
N GLY A 73 6.42 1.36 -1.92
CA GLY A 73 6.79 1.54 -0.53
C GLY A 73 7.10 0.21 0.11
N ILE A 74 7.78 0.26 1.23
CA ILE A 74 8.11 -0.94 1.99
C ILE A 74 7.35 -0.87 3.31
N VAL A 75 6.62 -1.93 3.62
CA VAL A 75 5.85 -2.01 4.85
C VAL A 75 6.81 -2.05 6.04
N GLY A 76 6.55 -1.19 7.00
CA GLY A 76 7.37 -1.10 8.21
C GLY A 76 6.94 -2.01 9.33
#